data_918ff773c2a1b4d870344fd06c19b40d
#
_entry.id   918ff773c2a1b4d870344fd06c19b40d
#
_cell.length_a   1.000
_cell.length_b   1.000
_cell.length_c   1.000
_cell.angle_alpha   90.00
_cell.angle_beta   90.00
_cell.angle_gamma   90.00
#
_symmetry.space_group_name_H-M   'P 1'
#
loop_
_entity.id
_entity.type
_entity.pdbx_description
1 polymer ?
#
loop_
_entity_poly.entity_id
_entity_poly.type
_entity_poly.pdbx_seq_one_letter_code
_entity_poly.pdbx_strand_id
1 'polypeptide(L)'
;AAFIRMEPEFNPPMSGSNSICVATVLLDAGIIEMVEPVTNFTLEAPGGLIKVKAECSNGKANRIYIKNLPSFSNALDSVLEIEGYGAMNVDTAFGGDSFVVVDADSLGFRLSPDEAKDLAKLGEKITQAANEQLNFYHPTYSDWDHFSFCHFCGPLLGGKKGKNFKSAVAIKPGKIDRSP
;
A
#
# COMPACT_ATOMS: atom_id res chain seq x y z
N ALA A 1 -12.94 -0.65 17.50
CA ALA A 1 -13.11 0.74 17.03
C ALA A 1 -13.13 0.76 15.52
N ALA A 2 -13.89 1.70 14.95
CA ALA A 2 -13.93 1.92 13.50
C ALA A 2 -13.32 3.28 13.15
N PHE A 3 -12.73 3.38 11.97
CA PHE A 3 -12.21 4.64 11.43
C PHE A 3 -12.33 4.71 9.93
N ILE A 4 -12.40 5.94 9.40
CA ILE A 4 -12.35 6.23 7.98
C ILE A 4 -11.18 7.17 7.73
N ARG A 5 -10.32 6.79 6.78
CA ARG A 5 -9.26 7.65 6.28
C ARG A 5 -9.81 8.49 5.14
N MET A 6 -9.67 9.80 5.24
CA MET A 6 -10.06 10.74 4.18
C MET A 6 -8.81 11.41 3.61
N GLU A 7 -8.71 11.41 2.29
CA GLU A 7 -7.69 12.12 1.53
C GLU A 7 -8.33 13.05 0.49
N PRO A 8 -7.59 14.03 -0.05
CA PRO A 8 -8.16 15.01 -0.99
C PRO A 8 -8.74 14.38 -2.26
N GLU A 9 -8.15 13.31 -2.77
CA GLU A 9 -8.53 12.71 -4.06
C GLU A 9 -9.49 11.52 -3.91
N PHE A 10 -9.30 10.71 -2.88
CA PHE A 10 -10.13 9.52 -2.62
C PHE A 10 -9.96 9.02 -1.18
N ASN A 11 -10.83 8.13 -0.76
CA ASN A 11 -10.80 7.55 0.58
C ASN A 11 -10.31 6.11 0.50
N PRO A 12 -9.00 5.86 0.70
CA PRO A 12 -8.48 4.50 0.62
C PRO A 12 -9.09 3.61 1.69
N PRO A 13 -9.41 2.37 1.32
CA PRO A 13 -10.14 1.47 2.20
C PRO A 13 -9.29 0.95 3.36
N MET A 14 -7.96 0.93 3.18
CA MET A 14 -7.01 0.55 4.21
C MET A 14 -5.67 1.26 4.02
N SER A 15 -5.00 1.58 5.12
CA SER A 15 -3.62 2.07 5.15
C SER A 15 -2.93 1.52 6.39
N GLY A 16 -1.82 0.82 6.20
CA GLY A 16 -1.04 0.21 7.28
C GLY A 16 -0.51 1.23 8.26
N SER A 17 0.19 2.26 7.77
CA SER A 17 0.78 3.31 8.59
C SER A 17 -0.28 4.11 9.37
N ASN A 18 -1.38 4.49 8.72
CA ASN A 18 -2.48 5.19 9.39
C ASN A 18 -3.17 4.30 10.44
N SER A 19 -3.33 3.01 10.18
CA SER A 19 -3.87 2.07 11.18
C SER A 19 -2.99 1.97 12.42
N ILE A 20 -1.65 1.99 12.25
CA ILE A 20 -0.69 2.03 13.36
C ILE A 20 -0.84 3.34 14.15
N CYS A 21 -0.92 4.49 13.47
CA CYS A 21 -1.14 5.79 14.11
C CYS A 21 -2.45 5.84 14.88
N VAL A 22 -3.55 5.39 14.28
CA VAL A 22 -4.87 5.33 14.93
C VAL A 22 -4.82 4.44 16.16
N ALA A 23 -4.23 3.25 16.07
CA ALA A 23 -4.09 2.34 17.19
C ALA A 23 -3.31 2.98 18.37
N THR A 24 -2.20 3.66 18.05
CA THR A 24 -1.38 4.37 19.04
C THR A 24 -2.19 5.46 19.75
N VAL A 25 -2.87 6.31 18.97
CA VAL A 25 -3.68 7.41 19.55
C VAL A 25 -4.83 6.88 20.41
N LEU A 26 -5.54 5.85 19.95
CA LEU A 26 -6.65 5.27 20.71
C LEU A 26 -6.21 4.74 22.08
N LEU A 27 -5.03 4.13 22.16
CA LEU A 27 -4.45 3.62 23.42
C LEU A 27 -3.89 4.75 24.27
N ASP A 28 -3.03 5.59 23.73
CA ASP A 28 -2.33 6.65 24.47
C ASP A 28 -3.27 7.75 24.98
N ALA A 29 -4.40 7.97 24.31
CA ALA A 29 -5.45 8.89 24.73
C ALA A 29 -6.49 8.23 25.69
N GLY A 30 -6.37 6.94 26.00
CA GLY A 30 -7.29 6.22 26.85
C GLY A 30 -8.69 6.00 26.26
N ILE A 31 -8.84 6.10 24.94
CA ILE A 31 -10.11 5.83 24.24
C ILE A 31 -10.39 4.32 24.24
N ILE A 32 -9.32 3.53 24.10
CA ILE A 32 -9.34 2.08 24.35
C ILE A 32 -8.52 1.82 25.61
N GLU A 33 -9.07 0.99 26.50
CA GLU A 33 -8.38 0.59 27.73
C GLU A 33 -7.07 -0.13 27.39
N MET A 34 -5.97 0.37 27.95
CA MET A 34 -4.65 -0.21 27.78
C MET A 34 -4.40 -1.28 28.84
N VAL A 35 -4.02 -2.47 28.41
CA VAL A 35 -3.59 -3.58 29.27
C VAL A 35 -2.10 -3.83 29.02
N GLU A 36 -1.29 -3.69 30.07
CA GLU A 36 0.15 -3.98 30.01
C GLU A 36 0.43 -5.45 30.36
N PRO A 37 1.40 -6.09 29.75
CA PRO A 37 2.34 -5.58 28.75
C PRO A 37 1.84 -5.65 27.31
N VAL A 38 0.64 -6.21 27.07
CA VAL A 38 0.12 -6.42 25.71
C VAL A 38 -1.38 -6.15 25.68
N THR A 39 -1.78 -5.25 24.79
CA THR A 39 -3.19 -5.00 24.46
C THR A 39 -3.51 -5.55 23.06
N ASN A 40 -4.61 -6.30 22.96
CA ASN A 40 -5.09 -6.82 21.67
C ASN A 40 -6.50 -6.28 21.42
N PHE A 41 -6.73 -5.76 20.19
CA PHE A 41 -8.05 -5.29 19.78
C PHE A 41 -8.20 -5.33 18.25
N THR A 42 -9.37 -4.98 17.76
CA THR A 42 -9.67 -4.94 16.32
C THR A 42 -10.06 -3.52 15.94
N LEU A 43 -9.45 -3.03 14.86
CA LEU A 43 -9.89 -1.85 14.13
C LEU A 43 -10.76 -2.29 12.95
N GLU A 44 -11.75 -1.49 12.64
CA GLU A 44 -12.57 -1.63 11.43
C GLU A 44 -12.26 -0.44 10.52
N ALA A 45 -11.81 -0.76 9.31
CA ALA A 45 -11.63 0.17 8.21
C ALA A 45 -12.62 -0.17 7.10
N PRO A 46 -12.87 0.71 6.10
CA PRO A 46 -13.76 0.40 5.00
C PRO A 46 -13.41 -0.90 4.26
N GLY A 47 -12.13 -1.25 4.19
CA GLY A 47 -11.67 -2.50 3.57
C GLY A 47 -11.80 -3.75 4.45
N GLY A 48 -12.18 -3.62 5.73
CA GLY A 48 -12.38 -4.77 6.61
C GLY A 48 -11.76 -4.65 7.99
N LEU A 49 -11.67 -5.79 8.68
CA LEU A 49 -11.21 -5.88 10.06
C LEU A 49 -9.69 -6.08 10.14
N ILE A 50 -9.04 -5.21 10.90
CA ILE A 50 -7.60 -5.20 11.12
C ILE A 50 -7.33 -5.60 12.57
N LYS A 51 -6.66 -6.72 12.78
CA LYS A 51 -6.26 -7.14 14.13
C LYS A 51 -5.02 -6.38 14.57
N VAL A 52 -5.07 -5.81 15.75
CA VAL A 52 -3.99 -5.03 16.37
C VAL A 52 -3.48 -5.76 17.60
N LYS A 53 -2.15 -5.84 17.71
CA LYS A 53 -1.43 -6.21 18.92
C LYS A 53 -0.52 -5.04 19.28
N ALA A 54 -0.67 -4.48 20.47
CA ALA A 54 0.17 -3.40 20.99
C ALA A 54 1.02 -3.89 22.17
N GLU A 55 2.31 -3.66 22.12
CA GLU A 55 3.20 -3.80 23.27
C GLU A 55 3.20 -2.48 24.02
N CYS A 56 2.80 -2.54 25.30
CA CYS A 56 2.54 -1.37 26.12
C CYS A 56 3.39 -1.40 27.40
N SER A 57 3.87 -0.24 27.82
CA SER A 57 4.50 -0.06 29.12
C SER A 57 4.45 1.41 29.55
N ASN A 58 4.30 1.65 30.85
CA ASN A 58 4.23 2.98 31.46
C ASN A 58 3.13 3.87 30.84
N GLY A 59 1.98 3.28 30.53
CA GLY A 59 0.84 3.97 29.96
C GLY A 59 1.05 4.42 28.49
N LYS A 60 1.96 3.77 27.76
CA LYS A 60 2.28 4.07 26.36
C LYS A 60 2.29 2.83 25.47
N ALA A 61 1.79 2.97 24.27
CA ALA A 61 1.93 2.00 23.19
C ALA A 61 3.30 2.15 22.54
N ASN A 62 4.24 1.26 22.85
CA ASN A 62 5.62 1.35 22.39
C ASN A 62 5.83 0.70 21.02
N ARG A 63 5.04 -0.32 20.70
CA ARG A 63 5.10 -1.02 19.41
C ARG A 63 3.74 -1.54 19.03
N ILE A 64 3.34 -1.26 17.79
CA ILE A 64 2.08 -1.72 17.21
C ILE A 64 2.37 -2.73 16.10
N TYR A 65 1.69 -3.85 16.17
CA TYR A 65 1.61 -4.85 15.11
C TYR A 65 0.20 -4.88 14.57
N ILE A 66 0.07 -4.88 13.26
CA ILE A 66 -1.22 -5.05 12.59
C ILE A 66 -1.19 -6.34 11.75
N LYS A 67 -2.29 -7.07 11.75
CA LYS A 67 -2.56 -8.09 10.74
C LYS A 67 -3.47 -7.45 9.70
N ASN A 68 -2.88 -7.17 8.54
CA ASN A 68 -3.55 -6.55 7.40
C ASN A 68 -4.64 -7.45 6.81
N LEU A 69 -5.42 -6.89 5.89
CA LEU A 69 -6.36 -7.62 5.05
C LEU A 69 -5.63 -8.71 4.23
N PRO A 70 -6.33 -9.74 3.76
CA PRO A 70 -5.76 -10.71 2.84
C PRO A 70 -5.20 -10.03 1.59
N SER A 71 -4.00 -10.42 1.17
CA SER A 71 -3.37 -9.96 -0.07
C SER A 71 -3.42 -11.06 -1.13
N PHE A 72 -3.49 -10.66 -2.40
CA PHE A 72 -3.50 -11.59 -3.53
C PHE A 72 -2.92 -10.95 -4.80
N SER A 73 -2.42 -11.79 -5.73
CA SER A 73 -2.14 -11.37 -7.10
C SER A 73 -3.43 -11.44 -7.91
N ASN A 74 -3.73 -10.39 -8.67
CA ASN A 74 -4.88 -10.38 -9.57
C ASN A 74 -4.48 -10.95 -10.95
N ALA A 75 -3.39 -10.45 -11.55
CA ALA A 75 -2.81 -10.97 -12.78
C ALA A 75 -1.29 -10.79 -12.78
N LEU A 76 -0.59 -11.66 -13.49
CA LEU A 76 0.86 -11.59 -13.69
C LEU A 76 1.17 -11.46 -15.19
N ASP A 77 2.30 -10.80 -15.50
CA ASP A 77 2.83 -10.61 -16.86
C ASP A 77 1.81 -10.02 -17.85
N SER A 78 0.95 -9.12 -17.37
CA SER A 78 0.00 -8.41 -18.22
C SER A 78 0.72 -7.39 -19.09
N VAL A 79 0.36 -7.28 -20.36
CA VAL A 79 0.90 -6.26 -21.25
C VAL A 79 0.08 -4.99 -21.16
N LEU A 80 0.75 -3.87 -20.97
CA LEU A 80 0.16 -2.55 -20.88
C LEU A 80 0.82 -1.60 -21.89
N GLU A 81 0.03 -0.93 -22.70
CA GLU A 81 0.51 0.07 -23.66
C GLU A 81 0.48 1.47 -23.02
N ILE A 82 1.62 2.14 -22.97
CA ILE A 82 1.76 3.45 -22.36
C ILE A 82 2.19 4.48 -23.40
N GLU A 83 1.42 5.54 -23.55
CA GLU A 83 1.75 6.62 -24.49
C GLU A 83 3.12 7.24 -24.20
N GLY A 84 4.01 7.16 -25.21
CA GLY A 84 5.38 7.66 -25.16
C GLY A 84 6.41 6.70 -24.52
N TYR A 85 5.95 5.50 -24.05
CA TYR A 85 6.83 4.47 -23.47
C TYR A 85 6.69 3.11 -24.17
N GLY A 86 5.61 2.88 -24.94
CA GLY A 86 5.34 1.62 -25.63
C GLY A 86 4.77 0.55 -24.69
N ALA A 87 4.88 -0.71 -25.12
CA ALA A 87 4.41 -1.87 -24.38
C ALA A 87 5.34 -2.19 -23.21
N MET A 88 4.77 -2.47 -22.04
CA MET A 88 5.49 -2.95 -20.86
C MET A 88 4.74 -4.10 -20.18
N ASN A 89 5.47 -5.01 -19.54
CA ASN A 89 4.89 -6.03 -18.69
C ASN A 89 4.67 -5.48 -17.29
N VAL A 90 3.50 -5.75 -16.73
CA VAL A 90 3.12 -5.35 -15.39
C VAL A 90 2.45 -6.51 -14.66
N ASP A 91 2.60 -6.54 -13.35
CA ASP A 91 1.79 -7.39 -12.47
C ASP A 91 0.70 -6.55 -11.82
N THR A 92 -0.37 -7.21 -11.38
CA THR A 92 -1.42 -6.55 -10.62
C THR A 92 -1.71 -7.30 -9.34
N ALA A 93 -1.86 -6.58 -8.24
CA ALA A 93 -2.01 -7.17 -6.92
C ALA A 93 -2.88 -6.32 -6.00
N PHE A 94 -3.36 -6.96 -4.94
CA PHE A 94 -4.06 -6.34 -3.82
C PHE A 94 -3.31 -6.57 -2.51
N GLY A 95 -3.14 -5.51 -1.73
CA GLY A 95 -2.48 -5.57 -0.41
C GLY A 95 -3.15 -4.67 0.64
N GLY A 96 -4.48 -4.51 0.56
CA GLY A 96 -5.27 -3.54 1.32
C GLY A 96 -5.70 -2.36 0.46
N ASP A 97 -5.12 -2.25 -0.71
CA ASP A 97 -5.48 -1.43 -1.86
C ASP A 97 -5.02 -2.16 -3.14
N SER A 98 -5.35 -1.65 -4.32
CA SER A 98 -5.07 -2.26 -5.62
C SER A 98 -3.88 -1.58 -6.31
N PHE A 99 -2.94 -2.38 -6.78
CA PHE A 99 -1.67 -1.92 -7.31
C PHE A 99 -1.39 -2.47 -8.70
N VAL A 100 -0.84 -1.62 -9.56
CA VAL A 100 -0.07 -2.05 -10.73
C VAL A 100 1.39 -2.10 -10.31
N VAL A 101 2.01 -3.27 -10.39
CA VAL A 101 3.39 -3.51 -9.95
C VAL A 101 4.31 -3.55 -11.16
N VAL A 102 5.37 -2.76 -11.11
CA VAL A 102 6.29 -2.54 -12.24
C VAL A 102 7.73 -2.75 -11.80
N ASP A 103 8.51 -3.45 -12.61
CA ASP A 103 9.95 -3.55 -12.44
C ASP A 103 10.62 -2.22 -12.84
N ALA A 104 11.11 -1.51 -11.84
CA ALA A 104 11.76 -0.21 -12.03
C ALA A 104 13.08 -0.32 -12.81
N ASP A 105 13.83 -1.41 -12.64
CA ASP A 105 15.12 -1.63 -13.29
C ASP A 105 14.95 -1.81 -14.79
N SER A 106 13.89 -2.50 -15.22
CA SER A 106 13.55 -2.66 -16.63
C SER A 106 13.26 -1.33 -17.34
N LEU A 107 12.86 -0.31 -16.59
CA LEU A 107 12.59 1.05 -17.07
C LEU A 107 13.77 2.01 -16.88
N GLY A 108 14.90 1.51 -16.36
CA GLY A 108 16.11 2.28 -16.13
C GLY A 108 16.11 3.13 -14.83
N PHE A 109 15.16 2.91 -13.93
CA PHE A 109 15.09 3.59 -12.63
C PHE A 109 15.82 2.81 -11.53
N ARG A 110 16.52 3.54 -10.67
CA ARG A 110 17.25 2.99 -9.50
C ARG A 110 16.50 3.19 -8.19
N LEU A 111 15.32 3.78 -8.24
CA LEU A 111 14.50 4.20 -7.10
C LEU A 111 15.31 5.08 -6.14
N SER A 112 15.86 6.16 -6.68
CA SER A 112 16.59 7.20 -5.94
C SER A 112 15.75 8.47 -5.80
N PRO A 113 15.99 9.32 -4.78
CA PRO A 113 15.18 10.51 -4.53
C PRO A 113 15.14 11.51 -5.68
N ASP A 114 16.21 11.59 -6.47
CA ASP A 114 16.33 12.46 -7.65
C ASP A 114 15.38 12.04 -8.79
N GLU A 115 14.97 10.78 -8.84
CA GLU A 115 14.03 10.23 -9.84
C GLU A 115 12.55 10.41 -9.44
N ALA A 116 12.26 10.92 -8.25
CA ALA A 116 10.90 10.94 -7.68
C ALA A 116 9.87 11.64 -8.58
N LYS A 117 10.27 12.72 -9.26
CA LYS A 117 9.38 13.47 -10.15
C LYS A 117 9.02 12.70 -11.41
N ASP A 118 9.97 11.98 -11.98
CA ASP A 118 9.77 11.19 -13.19
C ASP A 118 8.98 9.91 -12.88
N LEU A 119 9.30 9.25 -11.76
CA LEU A 119 8.52 8.12 -11.23
C LEU A 119 7.06 8.51 -10.94
N ALA A 120 6.82 9.66 -10.31
CA ALA A 120 5.46 10.13 -10.04
C ALA A 120 4.65 10.32 -11.33
N LYS A 121 5.24 10.98 -12.32
CA LYS A 121 4.63 11.19 -13.64
C LYS A 121 4.33 9.88 -14.37
N LEU A 122 5.32 8.99 -14.41
CA LEU A 122 5.16 7.71 -15.09
C LEU A 122 4.15 6.83 -14.38
N GLY A 123 4.19 6.77 -13.05
CA GLY A 123 3.25 5.98 -12.25
C GLY A 123 1.80 6.42 -12.41
N GLU A 124 1.55 7.72 -12.57
CA GLU A 124 0.21 8.23 -12.88
C GLU A 124 -0.27 7.74 -14.26
N LYS A 125 0.57 7.82 -15.28
CA LYS A 125 0.28 7.29 -16.63
C LYS A 125 0.02 5.78 -16.61
N ILE A 126 0.85 5.02 -15.88
CA ILE A 126 0.69 3.56 -15.73
C ILE A 126 -0.64 3.24 -15.06
N THR A 127 -0.97 3.90 -13.96
CA THR A 127 -2.24 3.67 -13.25
C THR A 127 -3.45 4.00 -14.13
N GLN A 128 -3.38 5.10 -14.88
CA GLN A 128 -4.44 5.47 -15.82
C GLN A 128 -4.60 4.43 -16.93
N ALA A 129 -3.51 4.07 -17.61
CA ALA A 129 -3.53 3.09 -18.69
C ALA A 129 -4.02 1.70 -18.20
N ALA A 130 -3.65 1.30 -16.99
CA ALA A 130 -4.12 0.05 -16.40
C ALA A 130 -5.63 0.06 -16.17
N ASN A 131 -6.18 1.18 -15.70
CA ASN A 131 -7.63 1.32 -15.52
C ASN A 131 -8.41 1.35 -16.84
N GLU A 132 -7.77 1.71 -17.95
CA GLU A 132 -8.36 1.72 -19.28
C GLU A 132 -8.24 0.36 -20.01
N GLN A 133 -7.19 -0.41 -19.74
CA GLN A 133 -6.82 -1.59 -20.52
C GLN A 133 -6.91 -2.91 -19.77
N LEU A 134 -6.82 -2.89 -18.44
CA LEU A 134 -6.86 -4.08 -17.59
C LEU A 134 -8.09 -4.10 -16.71
N ASN A 135 -8.43 -5.28 -16.21
CA ASN A 135 -9.52 -5.45 -15.26
C ASN A 135 -8.95 -5.78 -13.88
N PHE A 136 -9.46 -5.13 -12.85
CA PHE A 136 -9.27 -5.52 -11.47
C PHE A 136 -10.55 -6.13 -10.92
N TYR A 137 -10.40 -7.22 -10.17
CA TYR A 137 -11.51 -7.88 -9.52
C TYR A 137 -11.16 -8.23 -8.07
N HIS A 138 -11.91 -7.66 -7.13
CA HIS A 138 -11.78 -8.04 -5.72
C HIS A 138 -12.79 -9.17 -5.40
N PRO A 139 -12.33 -10.33 -4.85
CA PRO A 139 -13.18 -11.51 -4.71
C PRO A 139 -14.35 -11.34 -3.72
N THR A 140 -14.30 -10.32 -2.87
CA THR A 140 -15.32 -10.07 -1.84
C THR A 140 -16.07 -8.75 -2.05
N TYR A 141 -15.42 -7.74 -2.60
CA TYR A 141 -15.97 -6.39 -2.75
C TYR A 141 -16.12 -6.06 -4.23
N SER A 142 -17.32 -6.28 -4.78
CA SER A 142 -17.62 -6.12 -6.21
C SER A 142 -17.45 -4.67 -6.71
N ASP A 143 -17.62 -3.71 -5.82
CA ASP A 143 -17.49 -2.27 -6.14
C ASP A 143 -16.04 -1.80 -6.23
N TRP A 144 -15.09 -2.70 -5.93
CA TRP A 144 -13.68 -2.42 -6.07
C TRP A 144 -13.16 -3.01 -7.38
N ASP A 145 -13.19 -2.20 -8.41
CA ASP A 145 -12.98 -2.58 -9.80
C ASP A 145 -11.88 -1.76 -10.50
N HIS A 146 -11.04 -1.07 -9.74
CA HIS A 146 -10.03 -0.16 -10.27
C HIS A 146 -8.66 -0.36 -9.61
N PHE A 147 -7.61 0.15 -10.26
CA PHE A 147 -6.26 0.29 -9.70
C PHE A 147 -6.09 1.68 -9.10
N SER A 148 -5.64 1.73 -7.86
CA SER A 148 -5.41 2.98 -7.13
C SER A 148 -4.00 3.52 -7.36
N PHE A 149 -3.00 2.63 -7.43
CA PHE A 149 -1.59 3.01 -7.37
C PHE A 149 -0.71 2.25 -8.34
N CYS A 150 0.41 2.88 -8.74
CA CYS A 150 1.54 2.20 -9.35
C CYS A 150 2.65 1.97 -8.32
N HIS A 151 3.08 0.72 -8.18
CA HIS A 151 4.15 0.29 -7.27
C HIS A 151 5.39 -0.10 -8.07
N PHE A 152 6.42 0.73 -8.00
CA PHE A 152 7.72 0.45 -8.58
C PHE A 152 8.54 -0.42 -7.65
N CYS A 153 9.00 -1.55 -8.14
CA CYS A 153 9.86 -2.49 -7.41
C CYS A 153 11.25 -2.52 -8.04
N GLY A 154 12.29 -2.41 -7.23
CA GLY A 154 13.66 -2.66 -7.64
C GLY A 154 13.99 -4.16 -7.59
N PRO A 155 15.21 -4.54 -8.00
CA PRO A 155 15.63 -5.94 -8.03
C PRO A 155 15.60 -6.57 -6.63
N LEU A 156 15.18 -7.83 -6.59
CA LEU A 156 15.13 -8.60 -5.36
C LEU A 156 16.53 -9.06 -4.95
N LEU A 157 17.07 -8.45 -3.91
CA LEU A 157 18.42 -8.73 -3.41
C LEU A 157 18.38 -9.78 -2.31
N GLY A 158 19.20 -10.82 -2.46
CA GLY A 158 19.39 -11.84 -1.42
C GLY A 158 20.38 -11.38 -0.36
N GLY A 159 20.12 -11.70 0.91
CA GLY A 159 21.01 -11.41 2.02
C GLY A 159 20.91 -12.47 3.12
N LYS A 160 21.87 -12.47 4.08
CA LYS A 160 21.89 -13.41 5.21
C LYS A 160 20.64 -13.34 6.09
N LYS A 161 19.89 -12.24 6.05
CA LYS A 161 18.67 -12.00 6.85
C LYS A 161 17.38 -12.09 6.05
N GLY A 162 17.43 -12.55 4.78
CA GLY A 162 16.28 -12.65 3.90
C GLY A 162 16.46 -11.87 2.59
N LYS A 163 15.38 -11.78 1.83
CA LYS A 163 15.32 -11.02 0.59
C LYS A 163 14.82 -9.60 0.88
N ASN A 164 15.40 -8.61 0.20
CA ASN A 164 14.96 -7.22 0.27
C ASN A 164 15.03 -6.56 -1.10
N PHE A 165 14.27 -5.50 -1.28
CA PHE A 165 14.23 -4.71 -2.51
C PHE A 165 13.89 -3.25 -2.15
N LYS A 166 14.23 -2.33 -3.05
CA LYS A 166 13.74 -0.97 -2.97
C LYS A 166 12.33 -0.90 -3.54
N SER A 167 11.49 -0.06 -2.99
CA SER A 167 10.19 0.21 -3.56
C SER A 167 9.81 1.69 -3.47
N ALA A 168 8.91 2.11 -4.37
CA ALA A 168 8.30 3.42 -4.36
C ALA A 168 6.88 3.31 -4.93
N VAL A 169 5.92 3.97 -4.32
CA VAL A 169 4.54 3.99 -4.79
C VAL A 169 4.20 5.36 -5.34
N ALA A 170 3.74 5.40 -6.59
CA ALA A 170 3.19 6.61 -7.17
C ALA A 170 1.71 6.72 -6.80
N ILE A 171 1.35 7.87 -6.25
CA ILE A 171 -0.01 8.22 -5.83
C ILE A 171 -0.47 9.51 -6.53
N LYS A 172 -1.78 9.64 -6.74
CA LYS A 172 -2.37 10.88 -7.26
C LYS A 172 -2.39 11.99 -6.21
N PRO A 173 -2.26 13.26 -6.60
CA PRO A 173 -1.77 13.76 -7.88
C PRO A 173 -0.24 13.82 -7.90
N GLY A 174 0.40 13.00 -8.75
CA GLY A 174 1.83 13.12 -9.08
C GLY A 174 2.82 13.12 -7.92
N LYS A 175 2.59 12.27 -6.89
CA LYS A 175 3.42 12.15 -5.69
C LYS A 175 4.04 10.76 -5.59
N ILE A 176 5.14 10.66 -4.86
CA ILE A 176 5.74 9.38 -4.45
C ILE A 176 5.58 9.20 -2.96
N ASP A 177 4.99 8.09 -2.57
CA ASP A 177 5.05 7.57 -1.21
C ASP A 177 6.26 6.62 -1.09
N ARG A 178 7.14 6.92 -0.14
CA ARG A 178 8.37 6.15 0.11
C ARG A 178 8.24 5.20 1.30
N SER A 179 7.09 5.22 1.92
CA SER A 179 6.79 4.42 3.12
C SER A 179 5.51 3.60 2.89
N PRO A 180 5.45 2.82 1.81
CA PRO A 180 4.28 2.00 1.50
C PRO A 180 4.10 0.83 2.49
#